data_a2a60929771b81fbaba629ad5e4ad3ad
#
_entry.id   a2a60929771b81fbaba629ad5e4ad3ad
#
_cell.length_a   1.000
_cell.length_b   1.000
_cell.length_c   1.000
_cell.angle_alpha   90.00
_cell.angle_beta   90.00
_cell.angle_gamma   90.00
#
_symmetry.space_group_name_H-M   'P 1'
#
loop_
_entity.id
_entity.type
_entity.pdbx_description
1 polymer ?
#
loop_
_entity_poly.entity_id
_entity_poly.type
_entity_poly.pdbx_seq_one_letter_code
_entity_poly.pdbx_strand_id
1 'polypeptide(L)'
;GALIVATLANILGTDLSGALDPTSMRSFISQITLGKYMFAQLCLALLVASVAIRIRGVAGANALLLLSLAAIIAPVFESHSASSGSHALAIGSLVVHVVAISLWVGGLVAITFLKAEDRAIALPRFSALALWAAIAVSASGTANAWARLNFQSAWSSDYARMVLLKFLLTAVLIFFGYLNRRQLKGLLKLDGRQLGRLLSVEVLIMAVTTFVGAKLSTMQPPVRADSSPLD
;
A
#
# COMPACT_ATOMS: atom_id res chain seq x y z
N GLY A 1 -3.13 12.50 -9.65
CA GLY A 1 -2.72 13.88 -9.95
C GLY A 1 -1.53 14.32 -9.10
N ALA A 2 -1.74 14.53 -7.80
CA ALA A 2 -0.71 15.07 -6.89
C ALA A 2 0.61 14.24 -6.88
N LEU A 3 0.52 12.92 -6.94
CA LEU A 3 1.70 12.05 -6.97
C LEU A 3 2.55 12.29 -8.24
N ILE A 4 1.92 12.50 -9.39
CA ILE A 4 2.62 12.77 -10.65
C ILE A 4 3.42 14.07 -10.54
N VAL A 5 2.80 15.13 -10.01
CA VAL A 5 3.44 16.45 -9.81
C VAL A 5 4.60 16.34 -8.82
N ALA A 6 4.40 15.65 -7.70
CA ALA A 6 5.45 15.46 -6.70
C ALA A 6 6.63 14.64 -7.24
N THR A 7 6.36 13.59 -8.03
CA THR A 7 7.41 12.79 -8.68
C THR A 7 8.17 13.61 -9.71
N LEU A 8 7.48 14.41 -10.51
CA LEU A 8 8.12 15.28 -11.50
C LEU A 8 8.96 16.37 -10.82
N ALA A 9 8.46 17.01 -9.76
CA ALA A 9 9.22 17.98 -8.98
C ALA A 9 10.52 17.37 -8.44
N ASN A 10 10.44 16.15 -7.91
CA ASN A 10 11.62 15.42 -7.41
C ASN A 10 12.63 15.06 -8.51
N ILE A 11 12.16 14.66 -9.69
CA ILE A 11 13.04 14.34 -10.84
C ILE A 11 13.73 15.59 -11.39
N LEU A 12 13.00 16.69 -11.50
CA LEU A 12 13.53 17.96 -12.01
C LEU A 12 14.37 18.73 -10.98
N GLY A 13 14.31 18.34 -9.68
CA GLY A 13 14.94 19.09 -8.61
C GLY A 13 14.33 20.49 -8.42
N THR A 14 13.06 20.68 -8.80
CA THR A 14 12.33 21.95 -8.73
C THR A 14 11.25 21.91 -7.66
N ASP A 15 10.67 23.05 -7.36
CA ASP A 15 9.45 23.15 -6.54
C ASP A 15 8.22 22.63 -7.29
N LEU A 16 7.09 22.55 -6.59
CA LEU A 16 5.83 22.08 -7.17
C LEU A 16 5.33 22.98 -8.31
N SER A 17 5.67 24.27 -8.29
CA SER A 17 5.26 25.23 -9.34
C SER A 17 6.01 24.97 -10.65
N GLY A 18 7.31 24.66 -10.59
CA GLY A 18 8.10 24.29 -11.76
C GLY A 18 7.64 22.95 -12.37
N ALA A 19 7.21 22.00 -11.53
CA ALA A 19 6.64 20.73 -12.00
C ALA A 19 5.25 20.87 -12.65
N LEU A 20 4.54 21.95 -12.39
CA LEU A 20 3.24 22.25 -13.02
C LEU A 20 3.38 22.94 -14.38
N ASP A 21 4.62 23.27 -14.82
CA ASP A 21 4.82 23.79 -16.16
C ASP A 21 4.31 22.82 -17.23
N PRO A 22 3.43 23.27 -18.15
CA PRO A 22 2.79 22.40 -19.13
C PRO A 22 3.80 21.67 -20.05
N THR A 23 4.94 22.30 -20.36
CA THR A 23 5.98 21.73 -21.22
C THR A 23 6.69 20.58 -20.51
N SER A 24 7.09 20.80 -19.26
CA SER A 24 7.72 19.80 -18.40
C SER A 24 6.80 18.61 -18.14
N MET A 25 5.53 18.86 -17.84
CA MET A 25 4.51 17.83 -17.63
C MET A 25 4.27 17.00 -18.90
N ARG A 26 4.13 17.67 -20.05
CA ARG A 26 3.95 16.99 -21.33
C ARG A 26 5.15 16.11 -21.68
N SER A 27 6.37 16.63 -21.50
CA SER A 27 7.60 15.88 -21.74
C SER A 27 7.71 14.67 -20.82
N PHE A 28 7.40 14.84 -19.52
CA PHE A 28 7.38 13.74 -18.56
C PHE A 28 6.43 12.62 -18.97
N ILE A 29 5.19 12.97 -19.33
CA ILE A 29 4.17 11.99 -19.70
C ILE A 29 4.47 11.33 -21.07
N SER A 30 5.06 12.05 -22.02
CA SER A 30 5.25 11.52 -23.41
C SER A 30 6.59 10.81 -23.60
N GLN A 31 7.65 11.23 -22.90
CA GLN A 31 9.01 10.76 -23.15
C GLN A 31 9.54 9.84 -22.06
N ILE A 32 9.14 10.04 -20.80
CA ILE A 32 9.62 9.24 -19.68
C ILE A 32 8.69 8.06 -19.43
N THR A 33 9.22 6.84 -19.41
CA THR A 33 8.45 5.61 -19.19
C THR A 33 7.64 5.65 -17.91
N LEU A 34 8.25 6.10 -16.81
CA LEU A 34 7.57 6.29 -15.53
C LEU A 34 6.37 7.24 -15.65
N GLY A 35 6.52 8.36 -16.34
CA GLY A 35 5.45 9.34 -16.57
C GLY A 35 4.26 8.73 -17.33
N LYS A 36 4.54 7.93 -18.38
CA LYS A 36 3.51 7.20 -19.14
C LYS A 36 2.70 6.26 -18.24
N TYR A 37 3.38 5.47 -17.39
CA TYR A 37 2.70 4.55 -16.46
C TYR A 37 1.87 5.27 -15.41
N MET A 38 2.42 6.32 -14.82
CA MET A 38 1.69 7.12 -13.82
C MET A 38 0.47 7.80 -14.42
N PHE A 39 0.56 8.28 -15.66
CA PHE A 39 -0.57 8.88 -16.37
C PHE A 39 -1.63 7.82 -16.73
N ALA A 40 -1.21 6.68 -17.28
CA ALA A 40 -2.11 5.56 -17.56
C ALA A 40 -2.82 5.06 -16.30
N GLN A 41 -2.11 4.96 -15.17
CA GLN A 41 -2.68 4.59 -13.88
C GLN A 41 -3.71 5.63 -13.40
N LEU A 42 -3.44 6.92 -13.58
CA LEU A 42 -4.42 7.98 -13.25
C LEU A 42 -5.67 7.86 -14.11
N CYS A 43 -5.53 7.69 -15.43
CA CYS A 43 -6.65 7.52 -16.34
C CYS A 43 -7.48 6.30 -15.97
N LEU A 44 -6.82 5.18 -15.66
CA LEU A 44 -7.50 3.95 -15.24
C LEU A 44 -8.21 4.12 -13.89
N ALA A 45 -7.61 4.81 -12.93
CA ALA A 45 -8.25 5.11 -11.64
C ALA A 45 -9.51 5.99 -11.82
N LEU A 46 -9.44 7.00 -12.68
CA LEU A 46 -10.60 7.84 -13.01
C LEU A 46 -11.69 7.06 -13.74
N LEU A 47 -11.30 6.17 -14.66
CA LEU A 47 -12.25 5.26 -15.33
C LEU A 47 -12.95 4.35 -14.32
N VAL A 48 -12.18 3.68 -13.46
CA VAL A 48 -12.73 2.82 -12.39
C VAL A 48 -13.69 3.61 -11.51
N ALA A 49 -13.29 4.81 -11.06
CA ALA A 49 -14.14 5.66 -10.22
C ALA A 49 -15.44 6.07 -10.92
N SER A 50 -15.39 6.45 -12.21
CA SER A 50 -16.56 6.87 -12.99
C SER A 50 -17.51 5.71 -13.29
N VAL A 51 -16.96 4.52 -13.52
CA VAL A 51 -17.74 3.31 -13.81
C VAL A 51 -18.32 2.71 -12.53
N ALA A 52 -17.61 2.80 -11.39
CA ALA A 52 -18.06 2.29 -10.10
C ALA A 52 -19.42 2.85 -9.66
N ILE A 53 -19.72 4.11 -10.00
CA ILE A 53 -21.00 4.76 -9.69
C ILE A 53 -22.18 4.11 -10.44
N ARG A 54 -21.91 3.53 -11.59
CA ARG A 54 -22.93 2.95 -12.50
C ARG A 54 -23.09 1.45 -12.38
N ILE A 55 -22.05 0.76 -11.94
CA ILE A 55 -22.04 -0.70 -11.81
C ILE A 55 -22.90 -1.10 -10.61
N ARG A 56 -23.82 -2.03 -10.86
CA ARG A 56 -24.65 -2.66 -9.84
C ARG A 56 -24.51 -4.18 -9.96
N GLY A 57 -24.46 -4.84 -8.80
CA GLY A 57 -24.35 -6.29 -8.71
C GLY A 57 -22.91 -6.81 -8.50
N VAL A 58 -22.84 -8.06 -8.05
CA VAL A 58 -21.60 -8.69 -7.59
C VAL A 58 -20.59 -8.89 -8.73
N ALA A 59 -21.04 -9.28 -9.91
CA ALA A 59 -20.17 -9.51 -11.07
C ALA A 59 -19.45 -8.23 -11.49
N GLY A 60 -20.18 -7.09 -11.54
CA GLY A 60 -19.58 -5.81 -11.87
C GLY A 60 -18.61 -5.31 -10.80
N ALA A 61 -18.95 -5.50 -9.51
CA ALA A 61 -18.03 -5.18 -8.41
C ALA A 61 -16.74 -5.99 -8.47
N ASN A 62 -16.82 -7.29 -8.76
CA ASN A 62 -15.65 -8.14 -8.94
C ASN A 62 -14.79 -7.73 -10.15
N ALA A 63 -15.42 -7.37 -11.27
CA ALA A 63 -14.69 -6.87 -12.43
C ALA A 63 -13.93 -5.56 -12.12
N LEU A 64 -14.57 -4.62 -11.41
CA LEU A 64 -13.91 -3.39 -10.95
C LEU A 64 -12.77 -3.67 -9.97
N LEU A 65 -12.95 -4.60 -9.05
CA LEU A 65 -11.89 -5.01 -8.12
C LEU A 65 -10.69 -5.55 -8.87
N LEU A 66 -10.90 -6.49 -9.80
CA LEU A 66 -9.81 -7.07 -10.61
C LEU A 66 -9.10 -6.00 -11.46
N LEU A 67 -9.84 -5.09 -12.07
CA LEU A 67 -9.28 -3.98 -12.85
C LEU A 67 -8.45 -3.04 -11.96
N SER A 68 -8.95 -2.72 -10.77
CA SER A 68 -8.23 -1.89 -9.79
C SER A 68 -6.93 -2.55 -9.31
N LEU A 69 -6.98 -3.86 -9.02
CA LEU A 69 -5.80 -4.62 -8.63
C LEU A 69 -4.78 -4.70 -9.77
N ALA A 70 -5.21 -4.93 -11.01
CA ALA A 70 -4.33 -4.92 -12.18
C ALA A 70 -3.64 -3.56 -12.35
N ALA A 71 -4.37 -2.46 -12.16
CA ALA A 71 -3.81 -1.10 -12.22
C ALA A 71 -2.74 -0.84 -11.15
N ILE A 72 -2.89 -1.41 -9.96
CA ILE A 72 -1.94 -1.24 -8.86
C ILE A 72 -0.71 -2.15 -9.04
N ILE A 73 -0.89 -3.34 -9.62
CA ILE A 73 0.19 -4.32 -9.81
C ILE A 73 1.10 -3.92 -10.98
N ALA A 74 0.57 -3.35 -12.05
CA ALA A 74 1.33 -3.04 -13.26
C ALA A 74 2.64 -2.26 -13.00
N PRO A 75 2.68 -1.18 -12.19
CA PRO A 75 3.91 -0.46 -11.88
C PRO A 75 4.94 -1.25 -11.05
N VAL A 76 4.52 -2.32 -10.36
CA VAL A 76 5.43 -3.14 -9.56
C VAL A 76 6.45 -3.86 -10.44
N PHE A 77 6.05 -4.29 -11.63
CA PHE A 77 6.94 -4.97 -12.57
C PHE A 77 8.01 -4.05 -13.16
N GLU A 78 7.72 -2.76 -13.28
CA GLU A 78 8.65 -1.77 -13.80
C GLU A 78 9.73 -1.34 -12.79
N SER A 79 9.36 -1.21 -11.53
CA SER A 79 10.25 -0.67 -10.50
C SER A 79 11.48 -1.54 -10.19
N HIS A 80 11.53 -2.77 -10.72
CA HIS A 80 12.49 -3.81 -10.30
C HIS A 80 13.28 -4.43 -11.44
N SER A 81 13.20 -3.89 -12.64
CA SER A 81 13.92 -4.41 -13.82
C SER A 81 15.46 -4.29 -13.73
N ALA A 82 16.00 -3.66 -12.69
CA ALA A 82 17.41 -3.33 -12.59
C ALA A 82 18.20 -4.04 -11.47
N SER A 83 17.60 -4.90 -10.63
CA SER A 83 18.32 -5.56 -9.53
C SER A 83 18.53 -7.06 -9.76
N SER A 84 19.77 -7.48 -9.88
CA SER A 84 20.23 -8.86 -9.97
C SER A 84 20.06 -9.63 -8.64
N GLY A 85 19.77 -10.90 -8.71
CA GLY A 85 19.67 -11.80 -7.57
C GLY A 85 18.30 -12.46 -7.45
N SER A 86 17.67 -12.53 -6.31
CA SER A 86 16.37 -13.15 -6.05
C SER A 86 15.16 -12.35 -6.62
N HIS A 87 15.26 -11.94 -7.88
CA HIS A 87 14.31 -11.02 -8.56
C HIS A 87 12.86 -11.50 -8.49
N ALA A 88 12.61 -12.79 -8.77
CA ALA A 88 11.27 -13.36 -8.72
C ALA A 88 10.64 -13.32 -7.33
N LEU A 89 11.44 -13.58 -6.28
CA LEU A 89 10.99 -13.50 -4.89
C LEU A 89 10.67 -12.05 -4.48
N ALA A 90 11.50 -11.09 -4.88
CA ALA A 90 11.30 -9.68 -4.56
C ALA A 90 10.03 -9.13 -5.23
N ILE A 91 9.82 -9.40 -6.53
CA ILE A 91 8.61 -8.99 -7.26
C ILE A 91 7.39 -9.72 -6.69
N GLY A 92 7.45 -11.04 -6.54
CA GLY A 92 6.32 -11.83 -6.05
C GLY A 92 5.88 -11.40 -4.65
N SER A 93 6.82 -11.20 -3.73
CA SER A 93 6.50 -10.72 -2.37
C SER A 93 5.93 -9.30 -2.38
N LEU A 94 6.41 -8.42 -3.26
CA LEU A 94 5.89 -7.06 -3.39
C LEU A 94 4.47 -7.05 -3.98
N VAL A 95 4.18 -7.88 -4.99
CA VAL A 95 2.82 -8.03 -5.55
C VAL A 95 1.87 -8.52 -4.46
N VAL A 96 2.23 -9.58 -3.74
CA VAL A 96 1.41 -10.07 -2.61
C VAL A 96 1.18 -8.98 -1.57
N HIS A 97 2.24 -8.23 -1.23
CA HIS A 97 2.17 -7.14 -0.26
C HIS A 97 1.18 -6.06 -0.69
N VAL A 98 1.31 -5.57 -1.93
CA VAL A 98 0.48 -4.49 -2.46
C VAL A 98 -0.98 -4.91 -2.60
N VAL A 99 -1.25 -6.13 -3.08
CA VAL A 99 -2.61 -6.68 -3.15
C VAL A 99 -3.23 -6.82 -1.77
N ALA A 100 -2.52 -7.44 -0.84
CA ALA A 100 -3.03 -7.68 0.50
C ALA A 100 -3.31 -6.38 1.27
N ILE A 101 -2.42 -5.39 1.19
CA ILE A 101 -2.63 -4.09 1.85
C ILE A 101 -3.77 -3.32 1.20
N SER A 102 -3.93 -3.39 -0.13
CA SER A 102 -5.04 -2.74 -0.85
C SER A 102 -6.39 -3.31 -0.45
N LEU A 103 -6.50 -4.63 -0.31
CA LEU A 103 -7.71 -5.29 0.16
C LEU A 103 -8.00 -4.96 1.65
N TRP A 104 -6.98 -4.91 2.48
CA TRP A 104 -7.14 -4.59 3.89
C TRP A 104 -7.56 -3.13 4.11
N VAL A 105 -6.80 -2.18 3.55
CA VAL A 105 -7.10 -0.74 3.65
C VAL A 105 -8.44 -0.42 2.99
N GLY A 106 -8.65 -0.87 1.76
CA GLY A 106 -9.87 -0.62 1.00
C GLY A 106 -11.11 -1.20 1.68
N GLY A 107 -11.01 -2.41 2.21
CA GLY A 107 -12.09 -3.05 2.96
C GLY A 107 -12.41 -2.34 4.28
N LEU A 108 -11.38 -1.91 5.03
CA LEU A 108 -11.56 -1.14 6.27
C LEU A 108 -12.25 0.20 6.00
N VAL A 109 -11.78 0.93 4.99
CA VAL A 109 -12.39 2.19 4.55
C VAL A 109 -13.83 1.96 4.10
N ALA A 110 -14.09 0.95 3.26
CA ALA A 110 -15.44 0.64 2.81
C ALA A 110 -16.41 0.39 3.96
N ILE A 111 -15.99 -0.37 4.99
CA ILE A 111 -16.83 -0.65 6.17
C ILE A 111 -17.21 0.61 6.95
N THR A 112 -16.32 1.62 7.01
CA THR A 112 -16.63 2.87 7.73
C THR A 112 -17.77 3.65 7.06
N PHE A 113 -17.94 3.51 5.74
CA PHE A 113 -19.00 4.18 4.96
C PHE A 113 -20.32 3.39 4.91
N LEU A 114 -20.36 2.13 5.36
CA LEU A 114 -21.57 1.34 5.39
C LEU A 114 -22.55 1.83 6.47
N LYS A 115 -23.85 1.73 6.20
CA LYS A 115 -24.90 1.89 7.21
C LYS A 115 -24.77 0.80 8.28
N ALA A 116 -25.29 1.06 9.48
CA ALA A 116 -25.15 0.15 10.61
C ALA A 116 -25.66 -1.28 10.32
N GLU A 117 -26.75 -1.39 9.60
CA GLU A 117 -27.38 -2.66 9.20
C GLU A 117 -26.46 -3.47 8.26
N ASP A 118 -25.95 -2.84 7.19
CA ASP A 118 -25.06 -3.46 6.22
C ASP A 118 -23.68 -3.80 6.85
N ARG A 119 -23.23 -2.92 7.77
CA ARG A 119 -22.00 -3.13 8.51
C ARG A 119 -22.04 -4.39 9.38
N ALA A 120 -23.17 -4.67 10.03
CA ALA A 120 -23.33 -5.87 10.84
C ALA A 120 -23.15 -7.16 10.01
N ILE A 121 -23.55 -7.15 8.75
CA ILE A 121 -23.40 -8.28 7.82
C ILE A 121 -21.97 -8.33 7.22
N ALA A 122 -21.41 -7.18 6.87
CA ALA A 122 -20.11 -7.09 6.18
C ALA A 122 -18.92 -7.31 7.12
N LEU A 123 -19.01 -6.85 8.37
CA LEU A 123 -17.90 -6.86 9.32
C LEU A 123 -17.34 -8.26 9.64
N PRO A 124 -18.14 -9.32 9.84
CA PRO A 124 -17.61 -10.67 10.04
C PRO A 124 -16.85 -11.20 8.82
N ARG A 125 -17.34 -10.92 7.61
CA ARG A 125 -16.69 -11.32 6.35
C ARG A 125 -15.38 -10.58 6.15
N PHE A 126 -15.40 -9.28 6.39
CA PHE A 126 -14.19 -8.44 6.34
C PHE A 126 -13.15 -8.89 7.39
N SER A 127 -13.59 -9.23 8.61
CA SER A 127 -12.67 -9.72 9.65
C SER A 127 -11.90 -10.97 9.22
N ALA A 128 -12.51 -11.86 8.45
CA ALA A 128 -11.82 -13.02 7.89
C ALA A 128 -10.81 -12.59 6.79
N LEU A 129 -11.22 -11.72 5.87
CA LEU A 129 -10.34 -11.15 4.85
C LEU A 129 -9.15 -10.41 5.47
N ALA A 130 -9.40 -9.56 6.47
CA ALA A 130 -8.39 -8.76 7.16
C ALA A 130 -7.34 -9.66 7.85
N LEU A 131 -7.75 -10.79 8.42
CA LEU A 131 -6.81 -11.75 9.00
C LEU A 131 -5.83 -12.30 7.96
N TRP A 132 -6.34 -12.78 6.83
CA TRP A 132 -5.49 -13.30 5.74
C TRP A 132 -4.63 -12.21 5.11
N ALA A 133 -5.19 -11.00 4.95
CA ALA A 133 -4.44 -9.85 4.47
C ALA A 133 -3.30 -9.48 5.44
N ALA A 134 -3.55 -9.46 6.75
CA ALA A 134 -2.54 -9.19 7.77
C ALA A 134 -1.40 -10.23 7.75
N ILE A 135 -1.73 -11.52 7.60
CA ILE A 135 -0.74 -12.58 7.46
C ILE A 135 0.09 -12.37 6.18
N ALA A 136 -0.57 -12.11 5.05
CA ALA A 136 0.10 -11.89 3.77
C ALA A 136 1.00 -10.64 3.79
N VAL A 137 0.53 -9.52 4.36
CA VAL A 137 1.31 -8.28 4.53
C VAL A 137 2.52 -8.51 5.43
N SER A 138 2.35 -9.24 6.53
CA SER A 138 3.44 -9.53 7.47
C SER A 138 4.49 -10.42 6.83
N ALA A 139 4.09 -11.52 6.19
CA ALA A 139 5.00 -12.45 5.54
C ALA A 139 5.75 -11.79 4.38
N SER A 140 5.03 -11.10 3.48
CA SER A 140 5.63 -10.40 2.34
C SER A 140 6.49 -9.20 2.77
N GLY A 141 6.08 -8.47 3.80
CA GLY A 141 6.86 -7.38 4.39
C GLY A 141 8.16 -7.87 5.01
N THR A 142 8.13 -9.00 5.70
CA THR A 142 9.34 -9.66 6.25
C THR A 142 10.26 -10.12 5.12
N ALA A 143 9.73 -10.76 4.08
CA ALA A 143 10.51 -11.20 2.93
C ALA A 143 11.19 -10.01 2.22
N ASN A 144 10.46 -8.90 2.02
CA ASN A 144 11.01 -7.67 1.44
C ASN A 144 12.08 -7.02 2.32
N ALA A 145 11.88 -7.00 3.64
CA ALA A 145 12.86 -6.46 4.59
C ALA A 145 14.13 -7.34 4.60
N TRP A 146 13.94 -8.66 4.60
CA TRP A 146 15.06 -9.61 4.49
C TRP A 146 15.88 -9.40 3.22
N ALA A 147 15.23 -9.31 2.06
CA ALA A 147 15.89 -9.12 0.78
C ALA A 147 16.70 -7.81 0.69
N ARG A 148 16.32 -6.77 1.47
CA ARG A 148 16.93 -5.44 1.41
C ARG A 148 17.93 -5.15 2.51
N LEU A 149 17.78 -5.73 3.71
CA LEU A 149 18.58 -5.36 4.89
C LEU A 149 19.81 -6.23 5.09
N ASN A 150 19.93 -7.38 4.43
CA ASN A 150 21.04 -8.32 4.60
C ASN A 150 21.62 -8.28 6.04
N PHE A 151 21.04 -8.99 6.96
CA PHE A 151 20.99 -8.91 8.44
C PHE A 151 22.26 -8.58 9.24
N GLN A 152 23.40 -8.25 8.67
CA GLN A 152 24.67 -8.16 9.41
C GLN A 152 25.16 -6.76 9.82
N SER A 153 24.73 -5.66 9.20
CA SER A 153 25.25 -4.33 9.58
C SER A 153 24.27 -3.15 9.45
N ALA A 154 23.06 -3.41 8.96
CA ALA A 154 22.16 -2.35 8.52
C ALA A 154 21.18 -1.81 9.58
N TRP A 155 21.19 -2.37 10.80
CA TRP A 155 20.19 -2.03 11.85
C TRP A 155 20.34 -0.62 12.43
N SER A 156 21.50 0.02 12.28
CA SER A 156 21.73 1.41 12.67
C SER A 156 21.28 2.44 11.63
N SER A 157 20.88 1.99 10.42
CA SER A 157 20.48 2.87 9.34
C SER A 157 19.07 3.45 9.57
N ASP A 158 18.83 4.64 9.03
CA ASP A 158 17.50 5.26 9.06
C ASP A 158 16.45 4.41 8.32
N TYR A 159 16.87 3.69 7.29
CA TYR A 159 16.04 2.72 6.59
C TYR A 159 15.55 1.61 7.54
N ALA A 160 16.45 1.01 8.32
CA ALA A 160 16.09 -0.03 9.29
C ALA A 160 15.17 0.48 10.39
N ARG A 161 15.40 1.70 10.89
CA ARG A 161 14.51 2.35 11.87
C ARG A 161 13.09 2.51 11.32
N MET A 162 12.95 2.92 10.06
CA MET A 162 11.64 3.02 9.39
C MET A 162 10.99 1.65 9.18
N VAL A 163 11.77 0.62 8.85
CA VAL A 163 11.27 -0.76 8.76
C VAL A 163 10.75 -1.23 10.12
N LEU A 164 11.50 -1.01 11.21
CA LEU A 164 11.08 -1.36 12.57
C LEU A 164 9.81 -0.60 12.99
N LEU A 165 9.74 0.70 12.70
CA LEU A 165 8.52 1.49 12.95
C LEU A 165 7.31 0.89 12.21
N LYS A 166 7.48 0.51 10.94
CA LYS A 166 6.42 -0.12 10.15
C LYS A 166 6.00 -1.46 10.74
N PHE A 167 6.94 -2.29 11.20
CA PHE A 167 6.61 -3.54 11.90
C PHE A 167 5.82 -3.30 13.18
N LEU A 168 6.23 -2.32 13.99
CA LEU A 168 5.53 -1.95 15.22
C LEU A 168 4.09 -1.50 14.92
N LEU A 169 3.91 -0.59 13.97
CA LEU A 169 2.58 -0.12 13.56
C LEU A 169 1.71 -1.27 13.02
N THR A 170 2.28 -2.19 12.25
CA THR A 170 1.58 -3.37 11.75
C THR A 170 1.17 -4.29 12.91
N ALA A 171 2.02 -4.50 13.91
CA ALA A 171 1.69 -5.28 15.11
C ALA A 171 0.54 -4.65 15.89
N VAL A 172 0.54 -3.31 16.04
CA VAL A 172 -0.57 -2.57 16.66
C VAL A 172 -1.87 -2.75 15.86
N LEU A 173 -1.83 -2.68 14.53
CA LEU A 173 -3.00 -2.93 13.67
C LEU A 173 -3.53 -4.36 13.83
N ILE A 174 -2.65 -5.35 13.88
CA ILE A 174 -3.04 -6.76 14.11
C ILE A 174 -3.71 -6.90 15.48
N PHE A 175 -3.20 -6.21 16.50
CA PHE A 175 -3.81 -6.20 17.83
C PHE A 175 -5.21 -5.58 17.83
N PHE A 176 -5.42 -4.44 17.17
CA PHE A 176 -6.75 -3.85 16.99
C PHE A 176 -7.70 -4.76 16.21
N GLY A 177 -7.23 -5.37 15.12
CA GLY A 177 -7.99 -6.37 14.37
C GLY A 177 -8.38 -7.59 15.22
N TYR A 178 -7.49 -8.03 16.12
CA TYR A 178 -7.80 -9.08 17.10
C TYR A 178 -8.89 -8.66 18.08
N LEU A 179 -8.84 -7.43 18.62
CA LEU A 179 -9.89 -6.88 19.48
C LEU A 179 -11.24 -6.81 18.77
N ASN A 180 -11.27 -6.29 17.53
CA ASN A 180 -12.47 -6.27 16.70
C ASN A 180 -13.04 -7.68 16.49
N ARG A 181 -12.19 -8.67 16.23
CA ARG A 181 -12.61 -10.06 16.05
C ARG A 181 -13.18 -10.67 17.36
N ARG A 182 -12.61 -10.35 18.51
CA ARG A 182 -13.16 -10.77 19.82
C ARG A 182 -14.53 -10.15 20.09
N GLN A 183 -14.71 -8.88 19.71
CA GLN A 183 -15.99 -8.19 19.76
C GLN A 183 -17.06 -8.94 18.93
N LEU A 184 -16.72 -9.29 17.68
CA LEU A 184 -17.63 -10.02 16.79
C LEU A 184 -18.03 -11.40 17.31
N LYS A 185 -17.15 -12.04 18.09
CA LYS A 185 -17.43 -13.34 18.73
C LYS A 185 -18.19 -13.20 20.07
N GLY A 186 -18.60 -11.99 20.44
CA GLY A 186 -19.27 -11.72 21.71
C GLY A 186 -18.38 -11.82 22.96
N LEU A 187 -17.06 -11.97 22.78
CA LEU A 187 -16.09 -12.07 23.87
C LEU A 187 -15.74 -10.69 24.48
N LEU A 188 -16.00 -9.62 23.75
CA LEU A 188 -15.93 -8.23 24.21
C LEU A 188 -17.29 -7.60 23.99
N LYS A 189 -17.81 -6.87 24.97
CA LYS A 189 -19.08 -6.13 24.86
C LYS A 189 -18.74 -4.64 24.78
N LEU A 190 -18.54 -4.13 23.56
CA LEU A 190 -18.38 -2.72 23.30
C LEU A 190 -19.72 -2.13 22.84
N ASP A 191 -20.03 -0.93 23.27
CA ASP A 191 -21.17 -0.18 22.72
C ASP A 191 -20.85 0.34 21.30
N GLY A 192 -21.86 0.83 20.59
CA GLY A 192 -21.69 1.31 19.22
C GLY A 192 -20.70 2.49 19.10
N ARG A 193 -20.57 3.32 20.16
CA ARG A 193 -19.61 4.43 20.17
C ARG A 193 -18.17 3.93 20.37
N GLN A 194 -17.99 2.96 21.24
CA GLN A 194 -16.68 2.34 21.50
C GLN A 194 -16.19 1.60 20.25
N LEU A 195 -17.06 0.85 19.59
CA LEU A 195 -16.74 0.20 18.31
C LEU A 195 -16.38 1.23 17.23
N GLY A 196 -17.14 2.31 17.12
CA GLY A 196 -16.84 3.39 16.17
C GLY A 196 -15.48 4.04 16.42
N ARG A 197 -15.15 4.31 17.70
CA ARG A 197 -13.81 4.83 18.07
C ARG A 197 -12.69 3.86 17.74
N LEU A 198 -12.89 2.57 18.02
CA LEU A 198 -11.90 1.53 17.73
C LEU A 198 -11.60 1.46 16.24
N LEU A 199 -12.63 1.45 15.39
CA LEU A 199 -12.49 1.48 13.93
C LEU A 199 -11.81 2.77 13.44
N SER A 200 -12.14 3.94 14.00
CA SER A 200 -11.51 5.21 13.63
C SER A 200 -10.03 5.24 13.98
N VAL A 201 -9.64 4.71 15.13
CA VAL A 201 -8.23 4.59 15.52
C VAL A 201 -7.50 3.61 14.60
N GLU A 202 -8.13 2.49 14.25
CA GLU A 202 -7.56 1.52 13.30
C GLU A 202 -7.32 2.16 11.92
N VAL A 203 -8.28 2.92 11.39
CA VAL A 203 -8.14 3.69 10.13
C VAL A 203 -6.98 4.69 10.23
N LEU A 204 -6.88 5.42 11.34
CA LEU A 204 -5.80 6.40 11.53
C LEU A 204 -4.42 5.73 11.54
N ILE A 205 -4.26 4.65 12.31
CA ILE A 205 -3.00 3.90 12.37
C ILE A 205 -2.68 3.30 11.01
N MET A 206 -3.69 2.80 10.28
CA MET A 206 -3.54 2.28 8.93
C MET A 206 -3.04 3.38 7.97
N ALA A 207 -3.59 4.59 8.04
CA ALA A 207 -3.13 5.74 7.24
C ALA A 207 -1.66 6.08 7.54
N VAL A 208 -1.29 6.14 8.83
CA VAL A 208 0.11 6.37 9.26
C VAL A 208 1.03 5.26 8.75
N THR A 209 0.63 4.00 8.88
CA THR A 209 1.42 2.84 8.41
C THR A 209 1.62 2.88 6.90
N THR A 210 0.60 3.27 6.15
CA THR A 210 0.66 3.44 4.69
C THR A 210 1.61 4.59 4.32
N PHE A 211 1.54 5.71 5.05
CA PHE A 211 2.46 6.84 4.85
C PHE A 211 3.92 6.46 5.14
N VAL A 212 4.18 5.75 6.24
CA VAL A 212 5.52 5.21 6.55
C VAL A 212 6.00 4.28 5.44
N GLY A 213 5.11 3.43 4.91
CA GLY A 213 5.41 2.57 3.76
C GLY A 213 5.76 3.35 2.49
N ALA A 214 5.02 4.43 2.19
CA ALA A 214 5.30 5.31 1.06
C ALA A 214 6.65 6.03 1.24
N LYS A 215 6.95 6.52 2.44
CA LYS A 215 8.26 7.11 2.74
C LYS A 215 9.39 6.10 2.57
N LEU A 216 9.20 4.87 3.07
CA LEU A 216 10.18 3.80 2.95
C LEU A 216 10.47 3.43 1.48
N SER A 217 9.47 3.52 0.59
CA SER A 217 9.65 3.24 -0.85
C SER A 217 10.52 4.27 -1.56
N THR A 218 10.67 5.48 -1.02
CA THR A 218 11.54 6.55 -1.56
C THR A 218 12.94 6.55 -0.95
N MET A 219 13.18 5.78 0.12
CA MET A 219 14.49 5.69 0.76
C MET A 219 15.38 4.66 0.06
N GLN A 220 16.66 4.97 -0.08
CA GLN A 220 17.63 4.01 -0.58
C GLN A 220 17.94 2.97 0.51
N PRO A 221 17.89 1.66 0.19
CA PRO A 221 18.36 0.63 1.10
C PRO A 221 19.86 0.84 1.38
N PRO A 222 20.38 0.42 2.55
CA PRO A 222 21.81 0.49 2.83
C PRO A 222 22.59 -0.30 1.80
N VAL A 223 23.69 0.29 1.32
CA VAL A 223 24.58 -0.33 0.32
C VAL A 223 25.25 -1.54 0.95
N ARG A 224 25.37 -2.64 0.21
CA ARG A 224 26.14 -3.81 0.65
C ARG A 224 27.60 -3.43 0.86
N ALA A 225 28.15 -3.77 2.02
CA ALA A 225 29.57 -3.57 2.33
C ALA A 225 30.52 -4.42 1.44
N ASP A 226 30.00 -5.39 0.70
CA ASP A 226 30.77 -6.32 -0.14
C ASP A 226 31.02 -5.84 -1.58
N SER A 227 30.62 -4.62 -1.94
CA SER A 227 31.07 -4.00 -3.17
C SER A 227 32.37 -3.24 -2.92
N SER A 228 33.47 -3.95 -2.58
CA SER A 228 34.78 -3.41 -2.83
C SER A 228 34.91 -3.23 -4.35
N PRO A 229 35.39 -2.07 -4.84
CA PRO A 229 35.76 -1.96 -6.25
C PRO A 229 36.81 -3.07 -6.51
N LEU A 230 36.61 -3.79 -7.59
CA LEU A 230 37.54 -4.79 -8.07
C LEU A 230 38.91 -4.11 -8.23
N ASP A 231 39.89 -4.60 -7.47
CA ASP A 231 41.31 -4.41 -7.77
C ASP A 231 41.65 -5.08 -9.11
#